data_1d1d8836dd3e9b104c038c0ef211da97
#
_entry.id   1d1d8836dd3e9b104c038c0ef211da97
#
_cell.length_a   1.000
_cell.length_b   1.000
_cell.length_c   1.000
_cell.angle_alpha   90.00
_cell.angle_beta   90.00
_cell.angle_gamma   90.00
#
_symmetry.space_group_name_H-M   'P 1'
#
loop_
_entity.id
_entity.type
_entity.pdbx_description
1 polymer ?
#
loop_
_entity_poly.entity_id
_entity_poly.type
_entity_poly.pdbx_seq_one_letter_code
_entity_poly.pdbx_strand_id
1 'polypeptide(L)'
;MRVSLRPDRLFSDYSGITPELLHEKGIKLLLCDLDYTLAPKAVKTPPEGVKAWIDGLKAAGITVMILSNNRSGKRVNDFCRTLGIDYVGHAQKPSTKGLRRAMARAGVTERETAMLGDKLLTDVLAANLSGVTALMVEPVGGAVTPWQKVLHAMQAPFKGMAREQ
;
A
#
# COMPACT_ATOMS: atom_id res chain seq x y z
N MET A 1 6.95 8.79 14.56
CA MET A 1 6.87 9.66 13.37
C MET A 1 8.26 9.90 12.81
N ARG A 2 8.44 9.69 11.53
CA ARG A 2 9.73 9.92 10.86
C ARG A 2 9.52 10.72 9.57
N VAL A 3 10.30 11.78 9.38
CA VAL A 3 10.36 12.46 8.07
C VAL A 3 11.45 11.76 7.25
N SER A 4 11.05 10.72 6.52
CA SER A 4 11.98 9.87 5.78
C SER A 4 11.32 9.34 4.52
N LEU A 5 12.11 9.20 3.47
CA LEU A 5 11.71 8.53 2.22
C LEU A 5 12.20 7.08 2.15
N ARG A 6 12.80 6.59 3.23
CA ARG A 6 13.31 5.22 3.28
C ARG A 6 12.19 4.25 3.65
N PRO A 7 11.85 3.28 2.79
CA PRO A 7 10.93 2.21 3.18
C PRO A 7 11.61 1.25 4.17
N ASP A 8 10.81 0.58 4.98
CA ASP A 8 11.31 -0.46 5.90
C ASP A 8 11.69 -1.72 5.14
N ARG A 9 10.91 -2.06 4.11
CA ARG A 9 11.15 -3.21 3.23
C ARG A 9 10.78 -2.88 1.79
N LEU A 10 11.48 -3.51 0.84
CA LEU A 10 11.20 -3.43 -0.60
C LEU A 10 10.95 -4.83 -1.13
N PHE A 11 9.89 -4.99 -1.93
CA PHE A 11 9.49 -6.25 -2.55
C PHE A 11 9.33 -6.07 -4.06
N SER A 12 9.44 -7.14 -4.83
CA SER A 12 9.18 -7.09 -6.27
C SER A 12 7.70 -6.80 -6.55
N ASP A 13 6.79 -7.42 -5.80
CA ASP A 13 5.36 -7.18 -5.88
C ASP A 13 4.67 -7.56 -4.55
N TYR A 14 3.35 -7.41 -4.53
CA TYR A 14 2.53 -7.66 -3.33
C TYR A 14 2.68 -9.09 -2.79
N SER A 15 2.99 -10.07 -3.64
CA SER A 15 3.04 -11.48 -3.21
C SER A 15 4.16 -11.78 -2.23
N GLY A 16 5.17 -10.90 -2.16
CA GLY A 16 6.23 -10.99 -1.15
C GLY A 16 5.76 -10.67 0.27
N ILE A 17 4.62 -10.02 0.42
CA ILE A 17 4.03 -9.73 1.74
C ILE A 17 3.17 -10.93 2.14
N THR A 18 3.70 -11.76 3.03
CA THR A 18 3.04 -12.98 3.49
C THR A 18 2.36 -12.78 4.84
N PRO A 19 1.36 -13.60 5.19
CA PRO A 19 0.79 -13.57 6.54
C PRO A 19 1.84 -13.76 7.63
N GLU A 20 2.80 -14.63 7.41
CA GLU A 20 3.88 -14.91 8.35
C GLU A 20 4.73 -13.67 8.62
N LEU A 21 5.10 -12.94 7.56
CA LEU A 21 5.85 -11.69 7.68
C LEU A 21 5.09 -10.65 8.51
N LEU A 22 3.81 -10.50 8.24
CA LEU A 22 2.97 -9.54 8.94
C LEU A 22 2.75 -9.92 10.41
N HIS A 23 2.52 -11.21 10.70
CA HIS A 23 2.40 -11.70 12.07
C HIS A 23 3.71 -11.52 12.85
N GLU A 24 4.84 -11.80 12.23
CA GLU A 24 6.16 -11.63 12.85
C GLU A 24 6.41 -10.17 13.27
N LYS A 25 5.88 -9.22 12.49
CA LYS A 25 5.97 -7.79 12.79
C LYS A 25 4.85 -7.27 13.69
N GLY A 26 3.91 -8.11 14.07
CA GLY A 26 2.75 -7.72 14.87
C GLY A 26 1.73 -6.87 14.11
N ILE A 27 1.70 -6.98 12.78
CA ILE A 27 0.79 -6.20 11.93
C ILE A 27 -0.59 -6.85 11.92
N LYS A 28 -1.61 -6.04 12.19
CA LYS A 28 -3.02 -6.44 12.17
C LYS A 28 -3.80 -5.77 11.04
N LEU A 29 -3.30 -4.62 10.55
CA LEU A 29 -3.91 -3.85 9.46
C LEU A 29 -2.86 -3.62 8.37
N LEU A 30 -3.17 -4.06 7.16
CA LEU A 30 -2.39 -3.74 5.97
C LEU A 30 -3.18 -2.76 5.11
N LEU A 31 -2.65 -1.56 4.95
CA LEU A 31 -3.16 -0.55 4.03
C LEU A 31 -2.43 -0.68 2.71
N CYS A 32 -3.17 -0.73 1.61
CA CYS A 32 -2.60 -0.88 0.28
C CYS A 32 -3.03 0.29 -0.60
N ASP A 33 -2.09 0.88 -1.33
CA ASP A 33 -2.43 1.67 -2.50
C ASP A 33 -2.99 0.75 -3.60
N LEU A 34 -3.79 1.28 -4.50
CA LEU A 34 -4.40 0.47 -5.56
C LEU A 34 -3.60 0.54 -6.85
N ASP A 35 -3.52 1.72 -7.45
CA ASP A 35 -2.95 1.89 -8.77
C ASP A 35 -1.44 1.62 -8.77
N TYR A 36 -1.00 0.72 -9.65
CA TYR A 36 0.39 0.24 -9.79
C TYR A 36 0.98 -0.47 -8.58
N THR A 37 0.22 -0.64 -7.51
CA THR A 37 0.61 -1.46 -6.35
C THR A 37 -0.01 -2.85 -6.44
N LEU A 38 -1.31 -2.92 -6.64
CA LEU A 38 -2.06 -4.17 -6.78
C LEU A 38 -2.39 -4.50 -8.23
N ALA A 39 -2.65 -3.48 -9.05
CA ALA A 39 -3.00 -3.65 -10.45
C ALA A 39 -2.66 -2.39 -11.26
N PRO A 40 -2.42 -2.53 -12.57
CA PRO A 40 -2.31 -1.36 -13.46
C PRO A 40 -3.59 -0.54 -13.44
N LYS A 41 -3.46 0.77 -13.62
CA LYS A 41 -4.60 1.71 -13.54
C LYS A 41 -5.71 1.39 -14.54
N ALA A 42 -5.38 0.82 -15.70
CA ALA A 42 -6.35 0.45 -16.72
C ALA A 42 -7.18 -0.78 -16.37
N VAL A 43 -6.74 -1.58 -15.40
CA VAL A 43 -7.44 -2.80 -14.97
C VAL A 43 -8.60 -2.42 -14.05
N LYS A 44 -9.81 -2.83 -14.42
CA LYS A 44 -11.05 -2.44 -13.72
C LYS A 44 -11.49 -3.43 -12.65
N THR A 45 -11.09 -4.69 -12.80
CA THR A 45 -11.44 -5.75 -11.85
C THR A 45 -10.20 -6.34 -11.25
N PRO A 46 -10.24 -6.77 -9.97
CA PRO A 46 -9.06 -7.36 -9.33
C PRO A 46 -8.59 -8.61 -10.08
N PRO A 47 -7.29 -8.70 -10.40
CA PRO A 47 -6.72 -9.97 -10.87
C PRO A 47 -6.94 -11.10 -9.85
N GLU A 48 -7.08 -12.32 -10.32
CA GLU A 48 -7.30 -13.48 -9.42
C GLU A 48 -6.18 -13.67 -8.41
N GLY A 49 -4.94 -13.40 -8.79
CA GLY A 49 -3.81 -13.47 -7.88
C GLY A 49 -3.91 -12.48 -6.73
N VAL A 50 -4.38 -11.26 -7.00
CA VAL A 50 -4.63 -10.24 -5.97
C VAL A 50 -5.72 -10.69 -5.02
N LYS A 51 -6.82 -11.20 -5.57
CA LYS A 51 -7.94 -11.71 -4.77
C LYS A 51 -7.51 -12.85 -3.86
N ALA A 52 -6.80 -13.83 -4.40
CA ALA A 52 -6.31 -14.97 -3.63
C ALA A 52 -5.35 -14.52 -2.51
N TRP A 53 -4.47 -13.58 -2.80
CA TRP A 53 -3.54 -13.02 -1.82
C TRP A 53 -4.29 -12.32 -0.67
N ILE A 54 -5.26 -11.48 -1.00
CA ILE A 54 -6.07 -10.79 0.01
C ILE A 54 -6.89 -11.78 0.84
N ASP A 55 -7.50 -12.77 0.19
CA ASP A 55 -8.26 -13.81 0.89
C ASP A 55 -7.37 -14.57 1.89
N GLY A 56 -6.14 -14.86 1.50
CA GLY A 56 -5.15 -15.49 2.40
C GLY A 56 -4.80 -14.64 3.61
N LEU A 57 -4.62 -13.34 3.42
CA LEU A 57 -4.37 -12.40 4.52
C LEU A 57 -5.56 -12.32 5.47
N LYS A 58 -6.77 -12.21 4.93
CA LYS A 58 -8.01 -12.17 5.72
C LYS A 58 -8.19 -13.48 6.52
N ALA A 59 -7.94 -14.63 5.91
CA ALA A 59 -8.00 -15.92 6.59
C ALA A 59 -6.99 -16.02 7.73
N ALA A 60 -5.87 -15.32 7.63
CA ALA A 60 -4.86 -15.25 8.70
C ALA A 60 -5.18 -14.20 9.78
N GLY A 61 -6.33 -13.55 9.71
CA GLY A 61 -6.77 -12.56 10.69
C GLY A 61 -6.23 -11.15 10.46
N ILE A 62 -5.68 -10.86 9.27
CA ILE A 62 -5.19 -9.53 8.93
C ILE A 62 -6.30 -8.74 8.22
N THR A 63 -6.58 -7.54 8.73
CA THR A 63 -7.49 -6.61 8.06
C THR A 63 -6.76 -5.94 6.90
N VAL A 64 -7.35 -5.93 5.72
CA VAL A 64 -6.80 -5.26 4.54
C VAL A 64 -7.76 -4.15 4.12
N MET A 65 -7.22 -2.96 3.89
CA MET A 65 -7.98 -1.82 3.35
C MET A 65 -7.20 -1.17 2.23
N ILE A 66 -7.89 -0.66 1.23
CA ILE A 66 -7.30 0.20 0.21
C ILE A 66 -7.24 1.64 0.73
N LEU A 67 -6.11 2.30 0.53
CA LEU A 67 -5.91 3.71 0.85
C LEU A 67 -5.47 4.43 -0.42
N SER A 68 -6.39 5.14 -1.06
CA SER A 68 -6.18 5.72 -2.38
C SER A 68 -6.27 7.24 -2.39
N ASN A 69 -5.41 7.88 -3.18
CA ASN A 69 -5.50 9.32 -3.47
C ASN A 69 -6.52 9.64 -4.58
N ASN A 70 -7.08 8.62 -5.22
CA ASN A 70 -8.02 8.81 -6.31
C ASN A 70 -9.28 9.54 -5.81
N ARG A 71 -9.67 10.61 -6.52
CA ARG A 71 -10.88 11.38 -6.22
C ARG A 71 -12.14 10.66 -6.68
N SER A 72 -12.04 9.90 -7.78
CA SER A 72 -13.17 9.10 -8.25
C SER A 72 -13.28 7.84 -7.39
N GLY A 73 -14.31 7.77 -6.57
CA GLY A 73 -14.56 6.63 -5.70
C GLY A 73 -15.03 5.38 -6.44
N LYS A 74 -15.50 5.51 -7.71
CA LYS A 74 -16.12 4.39 -8.43
C LYS A 74 -15.16 3.21 -8.63
N ARG A 75 -13.94 3.46 -9.15
CA ARG A 75 -12.97 2.41 -9.38
C ARG A 75 -12.58 1.69 -8.09
N VAL A 76 -12.27 2.47 -7.05
CA VAL A 76 -11.88 1.91 -5.75
C VAL A 76 -13.03 1.13 -5.13
N ASN A 77 -14.25 1.67 -5.18
CA ASN A 77 -15.42 1.02 -4.65
C ASN A 77 -15.72 -0.31 -5.35
N ASP A 78 -15.67 -0.34 -6.69
CA ASP A 78 -15.92 -1.55 -7.47
C ASP A 78 -14.84 -2.62 -7.18
N PHE A 79 -13.59 -2.20 -7.11
CA PHE A 79 -12.47 -3.08 -6.81
C PHE A 79 -12.60 -3.70 -5.41
N CYS A 80 -12.90 -2.87 -4.41
CA CYS A 80 -13.04 -3.32 -3.02
C CYS A 80 -14.28 -4.18 -2.80
N ARG A 81 -15.36 -3.91 -3.52
CA ARG A 81 -16.57 -4.76 -3.48
C ARG A 81 -16.25 -6.18 -3.91
N THR A 82 -15.53 -6.34 -5.01
CA THR A 82 -15.11 -7.65 -5.51
C THR A 82 -14.17 -8.35 -4.54
N LEU A 83 -13.26 -7.61 -3.89
CA LEU A 83 -12.32 -8.16 -2.92
C LEU A 83 -12.93 -8.40 -1.54
N GLY A 84 -14.09 -7.83 -1.26
CA GLY A 84 -14.72 -7.93 0.07
C GLY A 84 -13.95 -7.20 1.16
N ILE A 85 -13.35 -6.06 0.84
CA ILE A 85 -12.59 -5.22 1.77
C ILE A 85 -13.09 -3.77 1.76
N ASP A 86 -12.75 -3.03 2.81
CA ASP A 86 -13.07 -1.62 2.94
C ASP A 86 -11.99 -0.75 2.29
N TYR A 87 -12.26 0.54 2.17
CA TYR A 87 -11.31 1.50 1.62
C TYR A 87 -11.48 2.89 2.23
N VAL A 88 -10.40 3.67 2.16
CA VAL A 88 -10.39 5.11 2.39
C VAL A 88 -10.00 5.77 1.08
N GLY A 89 -10.95 6.41 0.43
CA GLY A 89 -10.72 7.20 -0.78
C GLY A 89 -10.30 8.62 -0.44
N HIS A 90 -9.74 9.32 -1.43
CA HIS A 90 -9.33 10.71 -1.30
C HIS A 90 -8.42 10.93 -0.08
N ALA A 91 -7.46 10.01 0.10
CA ALA A 91 -6.61 9.96 1.29
C ALA A 91 -5.63 11.13 1.40
N GLN A 92 -5.34 11.79 0.28
CA GLN A 92 -4.42 12.94 0.20
C GLN A 92 -3.01 12.65 0.73
N LYS A 93 -2.52 11.42 0.49
CA LYS A 93 -1.13 11.06 0.84
C LYS A 93 -0.16 12.05 0.15
N PRO A 94 0.87 12.56 0.82
CA PRO A 94 1.45 12.06 2.07
C PRO A 94 0.81 12.57 3.37
N SER A 95 -0.33 13.24 3.33
CA SER A 95 -1.07 13.56 4.56
C SER A 95 -1.35 12.30 5.37
N THR A 96 -1.26 12.41 6.69
CA THR A 96 -1.50 11.28 7.59
C THR A 96 -2.98 11.04 7.89
N LYS A 97 -3.86 11.93 7.44
CA LYS A 97 -5.30 11.88 7.77
C LYS A 97 -5.97 10.59 7.34
N GLY A 98 -5.67 10.11 6.12
CA GLY A 98 -6.24 8.88 5.60
C GLY A 98 -5.81 7.66 6.39
N LEU A 99 -4.52 7.58 6.74
CA LEU A 99 -3.99 6.49 7.55
C LEU A 99 -4.62 6.49 8.94
N ARG A 100 -4.76 7.65 9.57
CA ARG A 100 -5.40 7.78 10.88
C ARG A 100 -6.86 7.33 10.85
N ARG A 101 -7.60 7.71 9.80
CA ARG A 101 -8.99 7.25 9.62
C ARG A 101 -9.08 5.74 9.49
N ALA A 102 -8.19 5.14 8.71
CA ALA A 102 -8.17 3.70 8.51
C ALA A 102 -7.85 2.96 9.82
N MET A 103 -6.85 3.42 10.57
CA MET A 103 -6.49 2.85 11.87
C MET A 103 -7.62 2.96 12.88
N ALA A 104 -8.27 4.11 12.95
CA ALA A 104 -9.42 4.30 13.85
C ALA A 104 -10.57 3.36 13.47
N ARG A 105 -10.84 3.21 12.19
CA ARG A 105 -11.89 2.30 11.68
C ARG A 105 -11.60 0.84 12.01
N ALA A 106 -10.34 0.43 11.93
CA ALA A 106 -9.91 -0.94 12.24
C ALA A 106 -9.66 -1.18 13.73
N GLY A 107 -9.58 -0.12 14.54
CA GLY A 107 -9.31 -0.23 15.96
C GLY A 107 -7.90 -0.70 16.30
N VAL A 108 -6.91 -0.26 15.52
CA VAL A 108 -5.50 -0.66 15.69
C VAL A 108 -4.60 0.55 15.88
N THR A 109 -3.39 0.29 16.39
CA THR A 109 -2.35 1.31 16.60
C THR A 109 -1.40 1.40 15.40
N GLU A 110 -0.54 2.41 15.40
CA GLU A 110 0.50 2.60 14.40
C GLU A 110 1.46 1.40 14.31
N ARG A 111 1.81 0.82 15.45
CA ARG A 111 2.70 -0.35 15.51
C ARG A 111 2.07 -1.60 14.91
N GLU A 112 0.76 -1.65 14.86
CA GLU A 112 -0.01 -2.77 14.33
C GLU A 112 -0.39 -2.58 12.87
N THR A 113 0.10 -1.52 12.24
CA THR A 113 -0.28 -1.10 10.87
C THR A 113 0.93 -1.05 9.95
N ALA A 114 0.74 -1.52 8.72
CA ALA A 114 1.69 -1.35 7.63
C ALA A 114 1.00 -0.69 6.43
N MET A 115 1.75 0.09 5.67
CA MET A 115 1.30 0.71 4.41
C MET A 115 2.13 0.15 3.27
N LEU A 116 1.45 -0.40 2.26
CA LEU A 116 2.05 -0.94 1.04
C LEU A 116 1.74 -0.01 -0.13
N GLY A 117 2.78 0.42 -0.83
CA GLY A 117 2.63 1.28 -2.00
C GLY A 117 3.85 1.24 -2.91
N ASP A 118 3.74 1.88 -4.06
CA ASP A 118 4.81 1.93 -5.07
C ASP A 118 5.52 3.28 -5.14
N LYS A 119 5.04 4.29 -4.40
CA LYS A 119 5.56 5.66 -4.49
C LYS A 119 6.19 6.14 -3.19
N LEU A 120 7.43 6.67 -3.30
CA LEU A 120 8.15 7.22 -2.15
C LEU A 120 7.51 8.49 -1.59
N LEU A 121 7.11 9.41 -2.47
CA LEU A 121 6.64 10.74 -2.07
C LEU A 121 5.21 10.77 -1.54
N THR A 122 4.45 9.71 -1.74
CA THR A 122 3.09 9.60 -1.21
C THR A 122 3.01 8.47 -0.20
N ASP A 123 3.19 7.22 -0.63
CA ASP A 123 2.95 6.05 0.23
C ASP A 123 3.98 5.88 1.34
N VAL A 124 5.27 5.89 0.98
CA VAL A 124 6.35 5.69 1.96
C VAL A 124 6.44 6.87 2.91
N LEU A 125 6.36 8.10 2.39
CA LEU A 125 6.41 9.29 3.23
C LEU A 125 5.23 9.34 4.19
N ALA A 126 4.01 9.05 3.72
CA ALA A 126 2.82 9.01 4.57
C ALA A 126 2.97 7.97 5.70
N ALA A 127 3.48 6.79 5.37
CA ALA A 127 3.74 5.73 6.34
C ALA A 127 4.73 6.19 7.42
N ASN A 128 5.85 6.75 7.00
CA ASN A 128 6.87 7.21 7.93
C ASN A 128 6.37 8.36 8.80
N LEU A 129 5.63 9.31 8.23
CA LEU A 129 5.02 10.41 8.99
C LEU A 129 3.97 9.90 10.00
N SER A 130 3.27 8.84 9.67
CA SER A 130 2.24 8.25 10.54
C SER A 130 2.80 7.31 11.60
N GLY A 131 4.07 6.92 11.50
CA GLY A 131 4.69 5.96 12.42
C GLY A 131 4.33 4.51 12.14
N VAL A 132 3.79 4.20 10.96
CA VAL A 132 3.47 2.83 10.55
C VAL A 132 4.62 2.22 9.74
N THR A 133 4.62 0.90 9.60
CA THR A 133 5.62 0.19 8.81
C THR A 133 5.44 0.52 7.33
N ALA A 134 6.50 0.96 6.68
CA ALA A 134 6.50 1.32 5.26
C ALA A 134 6.99 0.15 4.41
N LEU A 135 6.10 -0.46 3.64
CA LEU A 135 6.39 -1.53 2.70
C LEU A 135 6.27 -0.99 1.29
N MET A 136 7.26 -1.24 0.46
CA MET A 136 7.30 -0.73 -0.91
C MET A 136 7.39 -1.88 -1.91
N VAL A 137 6.70 -1.73 -3.04
CA VAL A 137 6.79 -2.64 -4.18
C VAL A 137 7.17 -1.88 -5.44
N GLU A 138 7.71 -2.59 -6.41
CA GLU A 138 7.92 -2.04 -7.74
C GLU A 138 6.56 -1.84 -8.44
N PRO A 139 6.40 -0.78 -9.25
CA PRO A 139 5.12 -0.52 -9.91
C PRO A 139 4.69 -1.66 -10.83
N VAL A 140 3.46 -2.13 -10.67
CA VAL A 140 2.87 -3.13 -11.55
C VAL A 140 2.49 -2.46 -12.87
N GLY A 141 2.97 -3.02 -13.98
CA GLY A 141 2.74 -2.45 -15.31
C GLY A 141 3.78 -1.41 -15.73
N GLY A 142 4.77 -1.13 -14.86
CA GLY A 142 5.86 -0.21 -15.15
C GLY A 142 5.42 1.25 -15.32
N ALA A 143 6.35 2.09 -15.79
CA ALA A 143 6.10 3.50 -16.08
C ALA A 143 5.46 3.64 -17.45
N VAL A 144 4.20 4.10 -17.52
CA VAL A 144 3.44 4.20 -18.78
C VAL A 144 3.51 5.58 -19.43
N THR A 145 3.95 6.62 -18.71
CA THR A 145 4.11 7.97 -19.24
C THR A 145 5.54 8.46 -19.04
N PRO A 146 6.03 9.41 -19.86
CA PRO A 146 7.35 10.03 -19.65
C PRO A 146 7.49 10.65 -18.25
N TRP A 147 6.44 11.25 -17.74
CA TRP A 147 6.42 11.84 -16.39
C TRP A 147 6.60 10.78 -15.31
N GLN A 148 5.88 9.65 -15.43
CA GLN A 148 6.03 8.52 -14.49
C GLN A 148 7.45 7.95 -14.53
N LYS A 149 8.07 7.85 -15.72
CA LYS A 149 9.46 7.41 -15.83
C LYS A 149 10.40 8.36 -15.09
N VAL A 150 10.20 9.67 -15.21
CA VAL A 150 10.99 10.66 -14.49
C VAL A 150 10.82 10.50 -12.97
N LEU A 151 9.59 10.34 -12.49
CA LEU A 151 9.32 10.11 -11.07
C LEU A 151 10.01 8.85 -10.57
N HIS A 152 9.94 7.75 -11.31
CA HIS A 152 10.60 6.49 -10.95
C HIS A 152 12.11 6.64 -10.91
N ALA A 153 12.70 7.34 -11.88
CA ALA A 153 14.14 7.60 -11.88
C ALA A 153 14.58 8.43 -10.67
N MET A 154 13.79 9.43 -10.26
CA MET A 154 14.06 10.24 -9.07
C MET A 154 13.95 9.43 -7.77
N GLN A 155 13.15 8.38 -7.77
CA GLN A 155 12.96 7.51 -6.60
C GLN A 155 14.04 6.43 -6.46
N ALA A 156 14.76 6.10 -7.53
CA ALA A 156 15.71 4.99 -7.54
C ALA A 156 16.77 5.04 -6.42
N PRO A 157 17.39 6.20 -6.10
CA PRO A 157 18.37 6.27 -5.01
C PRO A 157 17.77 5.91 -3.64
N PHE A 158 16.51 6.25 -3.41
CA PHE A 158 15.82 5.97 -2.14
C PHE A 158 15.41 4.51 -2.02
N LYS A 159 15.08 3.85 -3.14
CA LYS A 159 14.78 2.42 -3.17
C LYS A 159 15.98 1.58 -2.72
N GLY A 160 17.18 1.96 -3.13
CA GLY A 160 18.42 1.30 -2.71
C GLY A 160 18.70 1.41 -1.22
N MET A 161 18.01 2.28 -0.48
CA MET A 161 18.13 2.42 0.96
C MET A 161 17.20 1.48 1.74
N ALA A 162 16.29 0.78 1.06
CA ALA A 162 15.39 -0.18 1.70
C ALA A 162 16.17 -1.39 2.22
N ARG A 163 15.67 -1.99 3.28
CA ARG A 163 16.23 -3.26 3.78
C ARG A 163 15.76 -4.37 2.84
N GLU A 164 16.70 -5.11 2.30
CA GLU A 164 16.39 -6.31 1.52
C GLU A 164 15.77 -7.38 2.42
N GLN A 165 14.94 -8.19 1.81
CA GLN A 165 14.35 -9.36 2.45
C GLN A 165 15.38 -10.46 2.62
#